data_6d74afc66c38d8ab8f52444d52ebd5f8
#
_entry.id   6d74afc66c38d8ab8f52444d52ebd5f8
#
_cell.length_a   1.000
_cell.length_b   1.000
_cell.length_c   1.000
_cell.angle_alpha   90.00
_cell.angle_beta   90.00
_cell.angle_gamma   90.00
#
_symmetry.space_group_name_H-M   'P 1'
#
loop_
_entity.id
_entity.type
_entity.pdbx_description
1 polymer ?
#
loop_
_entity_poly.entity_id
_entity_poly.type
_entity_poly.pdbx_seq_one_letter_code
_entity_poly.pdbx_strand_id
1 'polypeptide(L)'
;MLLAHPGGPYYVRKDDGVWTVPKGELEGDEDPLAAAVREFTEEMGSPPPAGELVALGEARQRSGKINLVWAVEGDFDVTGVRSNTFPMEWPPRSGRTVQVEEIDRAEWFDLATARVKIRKAQLPFLDRLAEGLDGSG
;
A
#
# COMPACT_ATOMS: atom_id res chain seq x y z
N MET A 1 11.18 -4.56 2.35
CA MET A 1 10.09 -3.67 1.97
C MET A 1 8.76 -4.21 2.47
N LEU A 2 7.96 -3.35 3.09
CA LEU A 2 6.64 -3.73 3.59
C LEU A 2 5.60 -3.55 2.48
N LEU A 3 4.82 -4.59 2.22
CA LEU A 3 3.73 -4.55 1.26
C LEU A 3 2.43 -5.02 1.91
N ALA A 4 1.31 -4.53 1.40
CA ALA A 4 -0.02 -4.87 1.86
C ALA A 4 -0.77 -5.69 0.82
N HIS A 5 -1.48 -6.72 1.27
CA HIS A 5 -2.30 -7.57 0.40
C HIS A 5 -3.73 -7.04 0.39
N PRO A 6 -4.32 -6.79 -0.78
CA PRO A 6 -5.70 -6.32 -0.86
C PRO A 6 -6.66 -7.39 -0.34
N GLY A 7 -7.67 -6.95 0.41
CA GLY A 7 -8.67 -7.83 0.97
C GLY A 7 -9.80 -8.12 0.00
N GLY A 8 -10.69 -9.01 0.44
CA GLY A 8 -11.91 -9.32 -0.27
C GLY A 8 -11.83 -10.56 -1.15
N PRO A 9 -13.01 -11.02 -1.61
CA PRO A 9 -13.12 -12.31 -2.29
C PRO A 9 -12.41 -12.37 -3.64
N TYR A 10 -12.21 -11.22 -4.31
CA TYR A 10 -11.52 -11.19 -5.60
C TYR A 10 -10.01 -11.44 -5.47
N TYR A 11 -9.43 -11.18 -4.30
CA TYR A 11 -7.97 -11.24 -4.09
C TYR A 11 -7.52 -12.35 -3.16
N VAL A 12 -8.44 -13.04 -2.47
CA VAL A 12 -8.11 -14.01 -1.42
C VAL A 12 -7.14 -15.11 -1.90
N ARG A 13 -7.19 -15.48 -3.17
CA ARG A 13 -6.32 -16.51 -3.75
C ARG A 13 -5.24 -15.95 -4.67
N LYS A 14 -5.13 -14.63 -4.76
CA LYS A 14 -4.11 -13.99 -5.60
C LYS A 14 -2.91 -13.60 -4.74
N ASP A 15 -1.74 -13.66 -5.33
CA ASP A 15 -0.49 -13.38 -4.63
C ASP A 15 0.41 -12.48 -5.50
N ASP A 16 1.16 -13.05 -6.42
CA ASP A 16 2.11 -12.28 -7.24
C ASP A 16 1.42 -11.19 -8.06
N GLY A 17 1.99 -10.00 -8.03
CA GLY A 17 1.51 -8.87 -8.83
C GLY A 17 0.28 -8.15 -8.27
N VAL A 18 -0.18 -8.48 -7.06
CA VAL A 18 -1.34 -7.84 -6.45
C VAL A 18 -1.03 -7.04 -5.20
N TRP A 19 0.12 -7.26 -4.57
CA TRP A 19 0.51 -6.53 -3.37
C TRP A 19 0.80 -5.07 -3.68
N THR A 20 0.53 -4.19 -2.72
CA THR A 20 0.68 -2.74 -2.91
C THR A 20 1.48 -2.11 -1.79
N VAL A 21 2.09 -0.96 -2.08
CA VAL A 21 2.51 -0.06 -1.00
C VAL A 21 1.25 0.49 -0.32
N PRO A 22 1.26 0.69 1.00
CA PRO A 22 0.14 1.35 1.67
C PRO A 22 -0.09 2.72 1.04
N LYS A 23 -1.29 2.97 0.54
CA LYS A 23 -1.60 4.20 -0.18
C LYS A 23 -3.09 4.51 -0.09
N GLY A 24 -3.43 5.75 -0.39
CA GLY A 24 -4.80 6.20 -0.49
C GLY A 24 -4.91 7.47 -1.30
N GLU A 25 -6.07 8.08 -1.30
CA GLU A 25 -6.36 9.27 -2.08
C GLU A 25 -6.29 10.52 -1.20
N LEU A 26 -5.86 11.63 -1.81
CA LEU A 26 -5.94 12.95 -1.18
C LEU A 26 -7.40 13.33 -0.97
N GLU A 27 -7.70 13.89 0.20
CA GLU A 27 -9.01 14.43 0.50
C GLU A 27 -8.93 15.96 0.56
N GLY A 28 -9.66 16.64 -0.32
CA GLY A 28 -9.71 18.11 -0.35
C GLY A 28 -8.33 18.74 -0.55
N ASP A 29 -8.02 19.72 0.30
CA ASP A 29 -6.76 20.46 0.27
C ASP A 29 -5.69 19.87 1.20
N GLU A 30 -5.83 18.59 1.52
CA GLU A 30 -4.93 17.90 2.43
C GLU A 30 -3.49 17.90 1.90
N ASP A 31 -2.52 18.16 2.81
CA ASP A 31 -1.10 18.04 2.46
C ASP A 31 -0.78 16.60 2.04
N PRO A 32 -0.07 16.40 0.91
CA PRO A 32 0.22 15.03 0.43
C PRO A 32 0.94 14.14 1.43
N LEU A 33 1.88 14.67 2.20
CA LEU A 33 2.58 13.88 3.21
C LEU A 33 1.66 13.50 4.37
N ALA A 34 0.84 14.45 4.83
CA ALA A 34 -0.15 14.18 5.87
C ALA A 34 -1.15 13.13 5.41
N ALA A 35 -1.57 13.20 4.15
CA ALA A 35 -2.45 12.20 3.56
C ALA A 35 -1.81 10.81 3.54
N ALA A 36 -0.53 10.72 3.19
CA ALA A 36 0.19 9.45 3.16
C ALA A 36 0.26 8.82 4.57
N VAL A 37 0.52 9.62 5.60
CA VAL A 37 0.55 9.15 6.99
C VAL A 37 -0.84 8.70 7.45
N ARG A 38 -1.86 9.48 7.12
CA ARG A 38 -3.25 9.14 7.44
C ARG A 38 -3.67 7.83 6.79
N GLU A 39 -3.42 7.69 5.50
CA GLU A 39 -3.80 6.49 4.75
C GLU A 39 -3.05 5.25 5.24
N PHE A 40 -1.77 5.39 5.55
CA PHE A 40 -1.02 4.29 6.15
C PHE A 40 -1.67 3.84 7.45
N THR A 41 -2.02 4.79 8.32
CA THR A 41 -2.64 4.50 9.61
C THR A 41 -4.00 3.81 9.45
N GLU A 42 -4.81 4.28 8.50
CA GLU A 42 -6.13 3.69 8.22
C GLU A 42 -6.02 2.27 7.65
N GLU A 43 -5.06 2.04 6.77
CA GLU A 43 -4.88 0.74 6.12
C GLU A 43 -4.18 -0.27 7.03
N MET A 44 -3.24 0.18 7.84
CA MET A 44 -2.39 -0.71 8.63
C MET A 44 -2.80 -0.79 10.09
N GLY A 45 -3.67 0.10 10.54
CA GLY A 45 -4.16 0.12 11.92
C GLY A 45 -3.25 0.79 12.93
N SER A 46 -2.08 1.27 12.50
CA SER A 46 -1.09 1.96 13.33
C SER A 46 -0.30 2.93 12.47
N PRO A 47 0.24 4.01 13.05
CA PRO A 47 1.03 4.95 12.28
C PRO A 47 2.34 4.34 11.78
N PRO A 48 2.92 4.91 10.70
CA PRO A 48 4.23 4.46 10.23
C PRO A 48 5.32 4.71 11.29
N PRO A 49 6.45 3.98 11.20
CA PRO A 49 7.55 4.21 12.14
C PRO A 49 8.07 5.66 12.03
N ALA A 50 8.57 6.17 13.15
CA ALA A 50 9.22 7.47 13.19
C ALA A 50 10.57 7.39 12.46
N GLY A 51 10.92 8.43 11.72
CA GLY A 51 12.18 8.48 10.98
C GLY A 51 12.12 9.51 9.87
N GLU A 52 13.22 9.63 9.15
CA GLU A 52 13.30 10.52 8.00
C GLU A 52 12.46 9.96 6.85
N LEU A 53 11.61 10.79 6.29
CA LEU A 53 10.77 10.43 5.15
C LEU A 53 11.47 10.85 3.87
N VAL A 54 11.70 9.89 2.99
CA VAL A 54 12.37 10.11 1.70
C VAL A 54 11.33 9.99 0.59
N ALA A 55 11.16 11.07 -0.18
CA ALA A 55 10.22 11.06 -1.30
C ALA A 55 10.71 10.13 -2.40
N LEU A 56 9.85 9.21 -2.83
CA LEU A 56 10.11 8.32 -3.96
C LEU A 56 9.50 8.85 -5.27
N GLY A 57 8.90 10.06 -5.20
CA GLY A 57 8.33 10.71 -6.35
C GLY A 57 6.89 10.30 -6.61
N GLU A 58 6.47 10.49 -7.85
CA GLU A 58 5.09 10.23 -8.24
C GLU A 58 5.01 9.20 -9.36
N ALA A 59 3.86 8.54 -9.44
CA ALA A 59 3.52 7.68 -10.56
C ALA A 59 2.07 7.96 -10.97
N ARG A 60 1.84 8.01 -12.27
CA ARG A 60 0.51 8.27 -12.83
C ARG A 60 -0.17 6.96 -13.19
N GLN A 61 -1.40 6.79 -12.70
CA GLN A 61 -2.25 5.67 -13.09
C GLN A 61 -2.93 5.94 -14.44
N ARG A 62 -3.46 4.89 -15.06
CA ARG A 62 -4.22 5.02 -16.32
C ARG A 62 -5.39 6.00 -16.21
N SER A 63 -6.02 6.07 -15.04
CA SER A 63 -7.13 6.99 -14.78
C SER A 63 -6.71 8.47 -14.73
N GLY A 64 -5.41 8.75 -14.80
CA GLY A 64 -4.88 10.09 -14.64
C GLY A 64 -4.54 10.44 -13.19
N LYS A 65 -4.90 9.60 -12.24
CA LYS A 65 -4.55 9.81 -10.83
C LYS A 65 -3.05 9.74 -10.63
N ILE A 66 -2.54 10.62 -9.77
CA ILE A 66 -1.13 10.67 -9.40
C ILE A 66 -0.99 10.16 -7.97
N ASN A 67 -0.11 9.18 -7.79
CA ASN A 67 0.27 8.68 -6.47
C ASN A 67 1.60 9.29 -6.07
N LEU A 68 1.66 9.85 -4.87
CA LEU A 68 2.90 10.32 -4.25
C LEU A 68 3.28 9.34 -3.15
N VAL A 69 4.53 8.90 -3.12
CA VAL A 69 5.00 7.86 -2.20
C VAL A 69 6.26 8.32 -1.49
N TRP A 70 6.33 8.04 -0.20
CA TRP A 70 7.51 8.27 0.64
C TRP A 70 7.96 6.96 1.23
N ALA A 71 9.25 6.85 1.49
CA ALA A 71 9.84 5.73 2.21
C ALA A 71 10.33 6.21 3.57
N VAL A 72 10.19 5.36 4.58
CA VAL A 72 10.77 5.57 5.90
C VAL A 72 11.44 4.27 6.32
N GLU A 73 12.66 4.36 6.82
CA GLU A 73 13.36 3.22 7.40
C GLU A 73 12.87 3.00 8.83
N GLY A 74 12.50 1.78 9.15
CA GLY A 74 12.03 1.45 10.48
C GLY A 74 11.41 0.07 10.53
N ASP A 75 11.00 -0.31 11.72
CA ASP A 75 10.33 -1.57 11.97
C ASP A 75 8.82 -1.35 12.06
N PHE A 76 8.05 -2.37 11.73
CA PHE A 76 6.60 -2.33 11.83
C PHE A 76 6.08 -3.74 12.11
N ASP A 77 5.25 -3.86 13.15
CA ASP A 77 4.65 -5.14 13.52
C ASP A 77 3.43 -5.42 12.63
N VAL A 78 3.55 -6.43 11.78
CA VAL A 78 2.50 -6.79 10.83
C VAL A 78 1.42 -7.70 11.43
N THR A 79 1.62 -8.21 12.64
CA THR A 79 0.67 -9.12 13.27
C THR A 79 -0.63 -8.44 13.69
N GLY A 80 -0.58 -7.14 13.95
CA GLY A 80 -1.74 -6.36 14.39
C GLY A 80 -2.39 -5.52 13.30
N VAL A 81 -2.09 -5.79 12.03
CA VAL A 81 -2.62 -5.00 10.92
C VAL A 81 -4.15 -5.08 10.88
N ARG A 82 -4.78 -3.91 10.85
CA ARG A 82 -6.24 -3.77 10.71
C ARG A 82 -6.54 -2.58 9.81
N SER A 83 -7.19 -2.85 8.69
CA SER A 83 -7.62 -1.80 7.78
C SER A 83 -9.06 -1.41 8.01
N ASN A 84 -9.46 -0.28 7.39
CA ASN A 84 -10.86 0.06 7.24
C ASN A 84 -11.55 -0.98 6.36
N THR A 85 -12.87 -1.05 6.47
CA THR A 85 -13.68 -1.91 5.62
C THR A 85 -14.52 -1.07 4.68
N PHE A 86 -14.99 -1.71 3.61
CA PHE A 86 -15.93 -1.10 2.68
C PHE A 86 -17.02 -2.11 2.32
N PRO A 87 -18.24 -1.63 1.97
CA PRO A 87 -19.31 -2.52 1.55
C PRO A 87 -19.06 -3.03 0.12
N MET A 88 -19.31 -4.31 -0.10
CA MET A 88 -19.20 -4.93 -1.41
C MET A 88 -20.39 -5.86 -1.61
N GLU A 89 -20.99 -5.82 -2.81
CA GLU A 89 -22.00 -6.82 -3.17
C GLU A 89 -21.29 -8.14 -3.47
N TRP A 90 -21.66 -9.15 -2.71
CA TRP A 90 -21.08 -10.48 -2.88
C TRP A 90 -22.07 -11.57 -2.48
N PRO A 91 -22.30 -12.62 -3.28
CA PRO A 91 -21.77 -12.79 -4.65
C PRO A 91 -22.27 -11.71 -5.61
N PRO A 92 -21.62 -11.54 -6.79
CA PRO A 92 -22.07 -10.53 -7.77
C PRO A 92 -23.55 -10.72 -8.12
N ARG A 93 -24.29 -9.61 -8.20
CA ARG A 93 -25.71 -9.57 -8.53
C ARG A 93 -26.62 -10.31 -7.54
N SER A 94 -26.13 -10.56 -6.32
CA SER A 94 -26.92 -11.27 -5.29
C SER A 94 -27.84 -10.35 -4.50
N GLY A 95 -27.59 -9.06 -4.53
CA GLY A 95 -28.28 -8.11 -3.68
C GLY A 95 -27.82 -8.15 -2.21
N ARG A 96 -26.80 -8.96 -1.91
CA ARG A 96 -26.24 -9.08 -0.56
C ARG A 96 -25.00 -8.21 -0.45
N THR A 97 -24.90 -7.44 0.63
CA THR A 97 -23.72 -6.62 0.92
C THR A 97 -22.95 -7.22 2.08
N VAL A 98 -21.64 -7.37 1.89
CA VAL A 98 -20.71 -7.82 2.93
C VAL A 98 -19.69 -6.73 3.18
N GLN A 99 -19.17 -6.66 4.41
CA GLN A 99 -18.07 -5.75 4.75
C GLN A 99 -16.75 -6.43 4.42
N VAL A 100 -15.92 -5.75 3.65
CA VAL A 100 -14.66 -6.28 3.16
C VAL A 100 -13.53 -5.39 3.65
N GLU A 101 -12.47 -6.00 4.20
CA GLU A 101 -11.27 -5.26 4.58
C GLU A 101 -10.53 -4.77 3.33
N GLU A 102 -10.08 -3.51 3.34
CA GLU A 102 -9.25 -2.97 2.24
C GLU A 102 -7.94 -3.74 2.14
N ILE A 103 -7.34 -4.07 3.29
CA ILE A 103 -6.10 -4.82 3.41
C ILE A 103 -6.36 -6.00 4.34
N ASP A 104 -6.07 -7.22 3.92
CA ASP A 104 -6.28 -8.40 4.77
C ASP A 104 -5.02 -8.82 5.53
N ARG A 105 -3.84 -8.48 5.02
CA ARG A 105 -2.58 -8.73 5.70
C ARG A 105 -1.46 -7.88 5.12
N ALA A 106 -0.37 -7.77 5.85
CA ALA A 106 0.86 -7.13 5.38
C ALA A 106 2.04 -8.04 5.71
N GLU A 107 3.08 -7.97 4.88
CA GLU A 107 4.28 -8.78 5.07
C GLU A 107 5.52 -8.00 4.65
N TRP A 108 6.65 -8.35 5.27
CA TRP A 108 7.96 -7.87 4.89
C TRP A 108 8.54 -8.77 3.82
N PHE A 109 9.08 -8.16 2.76
CA PHE A 109 9.75 -8.88 1.68
C PHE A 109 11.14 -8.29 1.44
N ASP A 110 12.08 -9.12 1.04
CA ASP A 110 13.31 -8.58 0.45
C ASP A 110 12.96 -7.93 -0.91
N LEU A 111 13.86 -7.11 -1.44
CA LEU A 111 13.56 -6.36 -2.66
C LEU A 111 13.34 -7.25 -3.88
N ALA A 112 14.04 -8.37 -3.97
CA ALA A 112 13.85 -9.30 -5.09
C ALA A 112 12.46 -9.93 -5.07
N THR A 113 12.01 -10.38 -3.89
CA THR A 113 10.68 -10.96 -3.72
C THR A 113 9.60 -9.89 -3.89
N ALA A 114 9.82 -8.69 -3.33
CA ALA A 114 8.87 -7.59 -3.48
C ALA A 114 8.61 -7.24 -4.94
N ARG A 115 9.62 -7.34 -5.80
CA ARG A 115 9.48 -7.08 -7.24
C ARG A 115 8.48 -8.02 -7.90
N VAL A 116 8.40 -9.26 -7.44
CA VAL A 116 7.44 -10.24 -7.94
C VAL A 116 6.05 -10.00 -7.36
N LYS A 117 5.96 -9.64 -6.10
CA LYS A 117 4.70 -9.48 -5.37
C LYS A 117 3.97 -8.19 -5.70
N ILE A 118 4.69 -7.10 -5.93
CA ILE A 118 4.13 -5.77 -6.09
C ILE A 118 3.35 -5.61 -7.39
N ARG A 119 2.31 -4.79 -7.37
CA ARG A 119 1.58 -4.42 -8.57
C ARG A 119 2.52 -3.78 -9.57
N LYS A 120 2.37 -4.16 -10.83
CA LYS A 120 3.25 -3.70 -11.91
C LYS A 120 3.33 -2.19 -12.02
N ALA A 121 2.21 -1.50 -11.81
CA ALA A 121 2.16 -0.04 -11.85
C ALA A 121 2.98 0.64 -10.76
N GLN A 122 3.34 -0.08 -9.70
CA GLN A 122 4.12 0.45 -8.58
C GLN A 122 5.60 0.06 -8.61
N LEU A 123 6.04 -0.69 -9.62
CA LEU A 123 7.45 -1.05 -9.79
C LEU A 123 8.40 0.16 -9.78
N PRO A 124 8.04 1.32 -10.36
CA PRO A 124 8.92 2.49 -10.29
C PRO A 124 9.29 2.91 -8.87
N PHE A 125 8.38 2.76 -7.90
CA PHE A 125 8.68 3.11 -6.51
C PHE A 125 9.71 2.15 -5.90
N LEU A 126 9.62 0.87 -6.21
CA LEU A 126 10.59 -0.12 -5.77
C LEU A 126 11.97 0.16 -6.38
N ASP A 127 12.02 0.50 -7.66
CA ASP A 127 13.26 0.83 -8.35
C ASP A 127 13.93 2.06 -7.71
N ARG A 128 13.16 3.09 -7.40
CA ARG A 128 13.66 4.30 -6.74
C ARG A 128 14.16 4.02 -5.33
N LEU A 129 13.46 3.16 -4.59
CA LEU A 129 13.89 2.74 -3.27
C LEU A 129 15.23 2.00 -3.35
N ALA A 130 15.36 1.07 -4.28
CA ALA A 130 16.58 0.29 -4.48
C ALA A 130 17.76 1.20 -4.85
N GLU A 131 17.54 2.17 -5.75
CA GLU A 131 18.54 3.16 -6.13
C GLU A 131 19.00 4.00 -4.94
N GLY A 132 18.07 4.42 -4.09
CA GLY A 132 18.37 5.18 -2.89
C GLY A 132 19.22 4.40 -1.90
N LEU A 133 18.94 3.12 -1.72
CA LEU A 133 19.70 2.26 -0.83
C LEU A 133 21.12 2.01 -1.37
N ASP A 134 21.26 1.77 -2.68
CA ASP A 134 22.55 1.59 -3.31
C ASP A 134 23.36 2.89 -3.28
N GLY A 135 22.74 4.03 -3.52
CA GLY A 135 23.39 5.33 -3.53
C GLY A 135 23.80 5.84 -2.16
N SER A 136 23.25 5.28 -1.08
CA SER A 136 23.58 5.68 0.28
C SER A 136 24.75 4.90 0.88
N GLY A 137 25.22 3.91 0.13
CA GLY A 137 26.33 3.03 0.57
C GLY A 137 27.73 3.64 0.38
#